data_a6dbe199380b94bc7b2ba65ce33446ec
#
_entry.id   a6dbe199380b94bc7b2ba65ce33446ec
#
_cell.length_a   1.000
_cell.length_b   1.000
_cell.length_c   1.000
_cell.angle_alpha   90.00
_cell.angle_beta   90.00
_cell.angle_gamma   90.00
#
_symmetry.space_group_name_H-M   'P 1'
#
loop_
_entity.id
_entity.type
_entity.pdbx_description
1 polymer ?
#
loop_
_entity_poly.entity_id
_entity_poly.type
_entity_poly.pdbx_seq_one_letter_code
_entity_poly.pdbx_strand_id
1 'polypeptide(L)'
;MARKKIVAGNWKMNMTPSQAVKLVEELKPLVVSDDVEVVYCVPAIDIVPVVEAVKGTNVAVGAENMYFEEKGAYTGEISAEMLVDAGVKYVVLGHSERRDYFKEDDALLNKKVKKAFEKGLTPILCCGETLEQREMGITLDWIRLQIKSDLKDVTAEQVASMVIAYEPIWAIGTGKTATTEQAEEVCKAIRECIAEVYGTDTAENVRIQYGGSVNAGNAAELFAQPDIDGGLVGGASLKADFGKIVNYK
;
A
#
# COMPACT_ATOMS: atom_id res chain seq x y z
N MET A 1 14.82 16.06 -5.21
CA MET A 1 13.67 16.17 -6.16
C MET A 1 12.41 15.76 -5.40
N ALA A 2 11.23 16.31 -5.73
CA ALA A 2 10.01 15.87 -5.08
C ALA A 2 9.74 14.38 -5.38
N ARG A 3 9.30 13.61 -4.38
CA ARG A 3 8.92 12.20 -4.56
C ARG A 3 7.70 12.09 -5.48
N LYS A 4 7.72 11.14 -6.41
CA LYS A 4 6.57 10.90 -7.29
C LYS A 4 5.41 10.37 -6.46
N LYS A 5 4.24 11.01 -6.56
CA LYS A 5 3.04 10.56 -5.86
C LYS A 5 2.59 9.20 -6.37
N ILE A 6 2.04 8.37 -5.48
CA ILE A 6 1.51 7.03 -5.80
C ILE A 6 0.11 6.85 -5.21
N VAL A 7 -0.84 6.48 -6.04
CA VAL A 7 -2.21 6.17 -5.63
C VAL A 7 -2.50 4.71 -5.95
N ALA A 8 -2.60 3.90 -4.90
CA ALA A 8 -2.88 2.48 -5.00
C ALA A 8 -4.33 2.20 -4.59
N GLY A 9 -5.09 1.57 -5.46
CA GLY A 9 -6.44 1.09 -5.15
C GLY A 9 -6.37 -0.31 -4.55
N ASN A 10 -6.69 -0.45 -3.27
CA ASN A 10 -6.87 -1.75 -2.63
C ASN A 10 -8.32 -2.20 -2.81
N TRP A 11 -8.54 -3.15 -3.71
CA TRP A 11 -9.89 -3.64 -4.03
C TRP A 11 -10.46 -4.55 -2.96
N LYS A 12 -9.58 -5.10 -2.11
CA LYS A 12 -9.96 -6.06 -1.07
C LYS A 12 -10.70 -7.25 -1.69
N MET A 13 -11.56 -7.94 -0.94
CA MET A 13 -12.35 -9.07 -1.44
C MET A 13 -13.58 -8.58 -2.22
N ASN A 14 -13.33 -7.92 -3.36
CA ASN A 14 -14.38 -7.44 -4.25
C ASN A 14 -14.06 -7.77 -5.71
N MET A 15 -15.08 -7.82 -6.53
CA MET A 15 -15.08 -8.11 -7.95
C MET A 15 -14.90 -9.59 -8.28
N THR A 16 -15.51 -10.00 -9.34
CA THR A 16 -15.20 -11.24 -10.07
C THR A 16 -14.35 -10.88 -11.28
N PRO A 17 -13.63 -11.81 -11.93
CA PRO A 17 -12.77 -11.50 -13.06
C PRO A 17 -13.42 -10.68 -14.18
N SER A 18 -14.68 -10.97 -14.52
CA SER A 18 -15.42 -10.20 -15.52
C SER A 18 -15.81 -8.79 -15.04
N GLN A 19 -16.11 -8.63 -13.76
CA GLN A 19 -16.38 -7.32 -13.15
C GLN A 19 -15.10 -6.50 -13.04
N ALA A 20 -13.98 -7.14 -12.70
CA ALA A 20 -12.66 -6.51 -12.61
C ALA A 20 -12.25 -5.90 -13.97
N VAL A 21 -12.34 -6.68 -15.06
CA VAL A 21 -12.06 -6.17 -16.40
C VAL A 21 -12.97 -5.00 -16.76
N LYS A 22 -14.27 -5.10 -16.48
CA LYS A 22 -15.23 -4.01 -16.74
C LYS A 22 -14.86 -2.74 -15.97
N LEU A 23 -14.53 -2.87 -14.69
CA LEU A 23 -14.09 -1.73 -13.86
C LEU A 23 -12.82 -1.08 -14.41
N VAL A 24 -11.83 -1.89 -14.82
CA VAL A 24 -10.60 -1.37 -15.44
C VAL A 24 -10.91 -0.55 -16.68
N GLU A 25 -11.78 -1.06 -17.58
CA GLU A 25 -12.17 -0.31 -18.80
C GLU A 25 -12.89 1.00 -18.47
N GLU A 26 -13.70 1.04 -17.43
CA GLU A 26 -14.37 2.25 -16.96
C GLU A 26 -13.37 3.26 -16.35
N LEU A 27 -12.34 2.79 -15.64
CA LEU A 27 -11.37 3.64 -14.97
C LEU A 27 -10.25 4.15 -15.91
N LYS A 28 -9.88 3.41 -16.95
CA LYS A 28 -8.80 3.78 -17.89
C LYS A 28 -8.83 5.25 -18.34
N PRO A 29 -9.95 5.79 -18.85
CA PRO A 29 -9.99 7.17 -19.28
C PRO A 29 -9.92 8.20 -18.15
N LEU A 30 -10.07 7.77 -16.90
CA LEU A 30 -10.12 8.62 -15.71
C LEU A 30 -8.76 8.72 -14.99
N VAL A 31 -7.85 7.76 -15.22
CA VAL A 31 -6.55 7.69 -14.55
C VAL A 31 -5.44 8.23 -15.46
N VAL A 32 -5.67 9.36 -16.09
CA VAL A 32 -4.73 10.00 -17.02
C VAL A 32 -3.85 10.97 -16.26
N SER A 33 -2.75 10.48 -15.70
CA SER A 33 -1.75 11.33 -15.04
C SER A 33 -0.35 10.75 -15.19
N ASP A 34 0.57 11.54 -15.74
CA ASP A 34 1.99 11.19 -15.79
C ASP A 34 2.71 11.52 -14.47
N ASP A 35 2.13 12.41 -13.67
CA ASP A 35 2.68 12.87 -12.38
C ASP A 35 2.44 11.90 -11.23
N VAL A 36 1.43 11.03 -11.37
CA VAL A 36 1.02 10.08 -10.33
C VAL A 36 1.21 8.66 -10.83
N GLU A 37 1.84 7.83 -10.03
CA GLU A 37 1.88 6.39 -10.26
C GLU A 37 0.59 5.75 -9.78
N VAL A 38 -0.09 5.00 -10.65
CA VAL A 38 -1.37 4.35 -10.33
C VAL A 38 -1.17 2.85 -10.23
N VAL A 39 -1.67 2.24 -9.16
CA VAL A 39 -1.60 0.79 -8.92
C VAL A 39 -2.99 0.25 -8.61
N TYR A 40 -3.39 -0.85 -9.27
CA TYR A 40 -4.55 -1.62 -8.85
C TYR A 40 -4.09 -2.86 -8.09
N CYS A 41 -4.32 -2.87 -6.77
CA CYS A 41 -4.09 -4.04 -5.90
C CYS A 41 -5.39 -4.84 -5.86
N VAL A 42 -5.35 -6.02 -6.48
CA VAL A 42 -6.56 -6.80 -6.79
C VAL A 42 -6.50 -8.20 -6.16
N PRO A 43 -7.65 -8.86 -5.92
CA PRO A 43 -7.69 -10.25 -5.53
C PRO A 43 -6.90 -11.16 -6.48
N ALA A 44 -6.34 -12.24 -5.95
CA ALA A 44 -5.48 -13.13 -6.73
C ALA A 44 -6.14 -13.68 -8.00
N ILE A 45 -7.44 -13.95 -7.95
CA ILE A 45 -8.23 -14.46 -9.08
C ILE A 45 -8.37 -13.42 -10.20
N ASP A 46 -8.20 -12.13 -9.90
CA ASP A 46 -8.38 -11.02 -10.84
C ASP A 46 -7.04 -10.54 -11.44
N ILE A 47 -5.89 -11.01 -10.93
CA ILE A 47 -4.56 -10.52 -11.34
C ILE A 47 -4.36 -10.66 -12.85
N VAL A 48 -4.48 -11.87 -13.40
CA VAL A 48 -4.20 -12.13 -14.82
C VAL A 48 -5.14 -11.32 -15.73
N PRO A 49 -6.46 -11.34 -15.56
CA PRO A 49 -7.36 -10.54 -16.40
C PRO A 49 -7.14 -9.03 -16.26
N VAL A 50 -6.77 -8.53 -15.07
CA VAL A 50 -6.49 -7.09 -14.88
C VAL A 50 -5.15 -6.71 -15.51
N VAL A 51 -4.11 -7.54 -15.40
CA VAL A 51 -2.83 -7.32 -16.10
C VAL A 51 -3.04 -7.20 -17.61
N GLU A 52 -3.84 -8.09 -18.21
CA GLU A 52 -4.18 -7.99 -19.63
C GLU A 52 -4.97 -6.70 -19.94
N ALA A 53 -5.92 -6.36 -19.09
CA ALA A 53 -6.79 -5.19 -19.31
C ALA A 53 -6.04 -3.85 -19.19
N VAL A 54 -4.97 -3.74 -18.40
CA VAL A 54 -4.17 -2.50 -18.28
C VAL A 54 -3.05 -2.38 -19.31
N LYS A 55 -2.85 -3.35 -20.19
CA LYS A 55 -1.79 -3.29 -21.22
C LYS A 55 -1.91 -2.00 -22.04
N GLY A 56 -0.76 -1.37 -22.30
CA GLY A 56 -0.68 -0.12 -23.04
C GLY A 56 -1.02 1.13 -22.23
N THR A 57 -1.25 0.99 -20.93
CA THR A 57 -1.42 2.11 -19.99
C THR A 57 -0.20 2.23 -19.06
N ASN A 58 -0.16 3.30 -18.27
CA ASN A 58 0.84 3.50 -17.20
C ASN A 58 0.40 2.93 -15.84
N VAL A 59 -0.71 2.20 -15.79
CA VAL A 59 -1.22 1.58 -14.56
C VAL A 59 -0.47 0.29 -14.26
N ALA A 60 0.03 0.15 -13.04
CA ALA A 60 0.62 -1.08 -12.53
C ALA A 60 -0.42 -1.96 -11.82
N VAL A 61 -0.17 -3.27 -11.79
CA VAL A 61 -0.97 -4.21 -11.02
C VAL A 61 -0.21 -4.66 -9.79
N GLY A 62 -0.91 -4.69 -8.65
CA GLY A 62 -0.45 -5.20 -7.37
C GLY A 62 -1.28 -6.40 -6.93
N ALA A 63 -0.66 -7.26 -6.13
CA ALA A 63 -1.35 -8.30 -5.37
C ALA A 63 -1.69 -7.82 -3.96
N GLU A 64 -2.72 -8.36 -3.35
CA GLU A 64 -3.16 -8.01 -1.99
C GLU A 64 -2.45 -8.80 -0.89
N ASN A 65 -1.68 -9.81 -1.25
CA ASN A 65 -0.85 -10.63 -0.37
C ASN A 65 0.06 -11.55 -1.18
N MET A 66 1.05 -12.13 -0.51
CA MET A 66 1.83 -13.28 -0.98
C MET A 66 2.37 -14.07 0.21
N TYR A 67 2.81 -15.32 -0.04
CA TYR A 67 3.55 -16.10 0.93
C TYR A 67 5.07 -15.99 0.71
N PHE A 68 5.86 -16.23 1.74
CA PHE A 68 7.32 -16.07 1.68
C PHE A 68 8.06 -17.32 1.15
N GLU A 69 7.39 -18.48 1.10
CA GLU A 69 7.97 -19.69 0.51
C GLU A 69 7.81 -19.71 -1.01
N GLU A 70 8.75 -20.31 -1.71
CA GLU A 70 8.72 -20.35 -3.18
C GLU A 70 7.70 -21.35 -3.71
N LYS A 71 7.60 -22.51 -3.05
CA LYS A 71 6.70 -23.62 -3.40
C LYS A 71 6.56 -24.58 -2.24
N GLY A 72 5.57 -25.44 -2.26
CA GLY A 72 5.45 -26.52 -1.27
C GLY A 72 4.01 -26.78 -0.81
N ALA A 73 3.89 -27.43 0.34
CA ALA A 73 2.61 -27.82 0.94
C ALA A 73 1.97 -26.64 1.71
N TYR A 74 1.64 -25.59 0.98
CA TYR A 74 1.02 -24.35 1.51
C TYR A 74 -0.29 -24.09 0.78
N THR A 75 -1.25 -25.00 0.94
CA THR A 75 -2.53 -24.97 0.23
C THR A 75 -3.25 -23.64 0.41
N GLY A 76 -3.53 -22.96 -0.72
CA GLY A 76 -4.21 -21.67 -0.76
C GLY A 76 -3.27 -20.46 -0.84
N GLU A 77 -1.97 -20.62 -0.60
CA GLU A 77 -0.98 -19.55 -0.70
C GLU A 77 -0.49 -19.33 -2.14
N ILE A 78 -0.03 -18.11 -2.40
CA ILE A 78 0.53 -17.67 -3.68
C ILE A 78 1.96 -17.20 -3.44
N SER A 79 2.92 -17.75 -4.18
CA SER A 79 4.31 -17.35 -4.06
C SER A 79 4.62 -16.05 -4.83
N ALA A 80 5.72 -15.41 -4.47
CA ALA A 80 6.21 -14.23 -5.21
C ALA A 80 6.51 -14.55 -6.68
N GLU A 81 7.04 -15.74 -6.98
CA GLU A 81 7.32 -16.18 -8.35
C GLU A 81 6.04 -16.28 -9.20
N MET A 82 4.95 -16.82 -8.64
CA MET A 82 3.65 -16.86 -9.32
C MET A 82 3.14 -15.44 -9.63
N LEU A 83 3.35 -14.49 -8.75
CA LEU A 83 2.94 -13.10 -8.95
C LEU A 83 3.77 -12.41 -10.04
N VAL A 84 5.08 -12.62 -10.04
CA VAL A 84 5.98 -12.05 -11.06
C VAL A 84 5.65 -12.61 -12.45
N ASP A 85 5.44 -13.93 -12.57
CA ASP A 85 5.05 -14.57 -13.82
C ASP A 85 3.70 -14.05 -14.34
N ALA A 86 2.77 -13.76 -13.44
CA ALA A 86 1.49 -13.14 -13.77
C ALA A 86 1.57 -11.66 -14.17
N GLY A 87 2.74 -11.01 -14.06
CA GLY A 87 2.96 -9.61 -14.43
C GLY A 87 2.71 -8.58 -13.32
N VAL A 88 2.63 -9.02 -12.06
CA VAL A 88 2.49 -8.16 -10.89
C VAL A 88 3.77 -7.39 -10.62
N LYS A 89 3.66 -6.11 -10.24
CA LYS A 89 4.79 -5.25 -9.86
C LYS A 89 4.80 -4.92 -8.36
N TYR A 90 3.65 -4.81 -7.75
CA TYR A 90 3.48 -4.42 -6.36
C TYR A 90 2.85 -5.53 -5.54
N VAL A 91 3.10 -5.55 -4.23
CA VAL A 91 2.37 -6.44 -3.32
C VAL A 91 2.08 -5.73 -2.01
N VAL A 92 0.82 -5.71 -1.60
CA VAL A 92 0.40 -5.22 -0.28
C VAL A 92 0.74 -6.28 0.76
N LEU A 93 1.47 -5.88 1.79
CA LEU A 93 1.89 -6.75 2.88
C LEU A 93 1.52 -6.12 4.22
N GLY A 94 0.98 -6.91 5.13
CA GLY A 94 0.65 -6.47 6.48
C GLY A 94 -0.56 -5.55 6.59
N HIS A 95 -1.47 -5.56 5.60
CA HIS A 95 -2.74 -4.83 5.72
C HIS A 95 -3.43 -5.18 7.03
N SER A 96 -4.04 -4.18 7.69
CA SER A 96 -4.66 -4.34 9.00
C SER A 96 -5.63 -5.51 9.10
N GLU A 97 -6.42 -5.78 8.06
CA GLU A 97 -7.32 -6.93 8.00
C GLU A 97 -6.55 -8.26 8.08
N ARG A 98 -5.37 -8.36 7.47
CA ARG A 98 -4.57 -9.57 7.53
C ARG A 98 -3.87 -9.76 8.87
N ARG A 99 -3.40 -8.67 9.47
CA ARG A 99 -2.86 -8.69 10.83
C ARG A 99 -3.93 -9.14 11.83
N ASP A 100 -5.15 -8.63 11.70
CA ASP A 100 -6.25 -8.94 12.63
C ASP A 100 -6.91 -10.30 12.35
N TYR A 101 -7.44 -10.54 11.18
CA TYR A 101 -8.23 -11.74 10.89
C TYR A 101 -7.37 -12.98 10.66
N PHE A 102 -6.21 -12.83 10.02
CA PHE A 102 -5.31 -13.93 9.66
C PHE A 102 -4.08 -14.02 10.56
N LYS A 103 -3.97 -13.15 11.58
CA LYS A 103 -2.93 -13.17 12.61
C LYS A 103 -1.51 -13.08 12.04
N GLU A 104 -1.33 -12.34 10.97
CA GLU A 104 -0.01 -12.06 10.42
C GLU A 104 0.75 -11.12 11.35
N ASP A 105 1.83 -11.62 11.95
CA ASP A 105 2.72 -10.86 12.83
C ASP A 105 3.89 -10.23 12.07
N ASP A 106 4.62 -9.33 12.74
CA ASP A 106 5.75 -8.62 12.15
C ASP A 106 6.88 -9.57 11.72
N ALA A 107 7.08 -10.70 12.42
CA ALA A 107 8.10 -11.69 12.06
C ALA A 107 7.77 -12.38 10.73
N LEU A 108 6.50 -12.71 10.49
CA LEU A 108 6.01 -13.24 9.22
C LEU A 108 6.11 -12.19 8.13
N LEU A 109 5.75 -10.94 8.41
CA LEU A 109 5.78 -9.84 7.45
C LEU A 109 7.22 -9.50 7.03
N ASN A 110 8.17 -9.52 7.94
CA ASN A 110 9.58 -9.36 7.60
C ASN A 110 10.04 -10.41 6.56
N LYS A 111 9.64 -11.68 6.71
CA LYS A 111 9.95 -12.72 5.73
C LYS A 111 9.33 -12.43 4.37
N LYS A 112 8.06 -11.98 4.35
CA LYS A 112 7.36 -11.62 3.11
C LYS A 112 8.01 -10.42 2.42
N VAL A 113 8.37 -9.36 3.16
CA VAL A 113 9.06 -8.17 2.62
C VAL A 113 10.37 -8.56 1.96
N LYS A 114 11.21 -9.36 2.65
CA LYS A 114 12.48 -9.83 2.11
C LYS A 114 12.30 -10.69 0.86
N LYS A 115 11.31 -11.59 0.86
CA LYS A 115 10.99 -12.44 -0.31
C LYS A 115 10.46 -11.61 -1.48
N ALA A 116 9.66 -10.58 -1.25
CA ALA A 116 9.18 -9.68 -2.30
C ALA A 116 10.36 -9.01 -3.02
N PHE A 117 11.30 -8.43 -2.28
CA PHE A 117 12.52 -7.85 -2.86
C PHE A 117 13.39 -8.86 -3.59
N GLU A 118 13.58 -10.06 -3.03
CA GLU A 118 14.35 -11.14 -3.66
C GLU A 118 13.81 -11.48 -5.06
N LYS A 119 12.51 -11.42 -5.25
CA LYS A 119 11.84 -11.74 -6.52
C LYS A 119 11.51 -10.51 -7.38
N GLY A 120 11.94 -9.32 -6.99
CA GLY A 120 11.76 -8.09 -7.77
C GLY A 120 10.37 -7.45 -7.68
N LEU A 121 9.57 -7.83 -6.67
CA LEU A 121 8.32 -7.15 -6.35
C LEU A 121 8.59 -5.93 -5.46
N THR A 122 7.81 -4.88 -5.64
CA THR A 122 7.83 -3.70 -4.77
C THR A 122 6.78 -3.86 -3.65
N PRO A 123 7.19 -3.99 -2.37
CA PRO A 123 6.24 -4.02 -1.27
C PRO A 123 5.52 -2.70 -1.07
N ILE A 124 4.21 -2.77 -0.78
CA ILE A 124 3.42 -1.73 -0.10
C ILE A 124 3.19 -2.27 1.31
N LEU A 125 4.06 -1.89 2.24
CA LEU A 125 4.02 -2.37 3.62
C LEU A 125 3.06 -1.53 4.45
N CYS A 126 2.03 -2.15 5.00
CA CYS A 126 1.04 -1.50 5.85
C CYS A 126 1.43 -1.56 7.33
N CYS A 127 1.31 -0.44 8.01
CA CYS A 127 1.44 -0.30 9.45
C CYS A 127 0.33 0.59 10.00
N GLY A 128 -0.02 0.43 11.26
CA GLY A 128 -1.08 1.22 11.86
C GLY A 128 -1.39 0.83 13.29
N GLU A 129 -2.05 1.73 13.99
CA GLU A 129 -2.46 1.57 15.38
C GLU A 129 -3.98 1.40 15.51
N THR A 130 -4.38 0.68 16.55
CA THR A 130 -5.78 0.58 16.99
C THR A 130 -6.21 1.85 17.73
N LEU A 131 -7.54 2.00 17.93
CA LEU A 131 -8.07 3.10 18.74
C LEU A 131 -7.53 3.07 20.18
N GLU A 132 -7.45 1.88 20.77
CA GLU A 132 -6.92 1.70 22.12
C GLU A 132 -5.47 2.20 22.21
N GLN A 133 -4.60 1.82 21.28
CA GLN A 133 -3.21 2.28 21.25
C GLN A 133 -3.10 3.80 21.09
N ARG A 134 -3.99 4.39 20.29
CA ARG A 134 -4.04 5.84 20.14
C ARG A 134 -4.50 6.55 21.41
N GLU A 135 -5.54 6.05 22.07
CA GLU A 135 -6.04 6.60 23.33
C GLU A 135 -5.03 6.42 24.47
N MET A 136 -4.21 5.38 24.45
CA MET A 136 -3.09 5.18 25.37
C MET A 136 -1.90 6.13 25.09
N GLY A 137 -1.90 6.87 23.97
CA GLY A 137 -0.81 7.77 23.59
C GLY A 137 0.46 7.06 23.10
N ILE A 138 0.38 5.79 22.68
CA ILE A 138 1.54 4.99 22.21
C ILE A 138 1.60 4.84 20.69
N THR A 139 0.82 5.61 19.94
CA THR A 139 0.77 5.54 18.47
C THR A 139 2.16 5.51 17.85
N LEU A 140 3.00 6.50 18.15
CA LEU A 140 4.32 6.63 17.51
C LEU A 140 5.27 5.49 17.91
N ASP A 141 5.25 5.05 19.17
CA ASP A 141 6.04 3.92 19.64
C ASP A 141 5.63 2.62 18.95
N TRP A 142 4.33 2.41 18.79
CA TRP A 142 3.78 1.25 18.10
C TRP A 142 4.17 1.21 16.63
N ILE A 143 4.00 2.33 15.91
CA ILE A 143 4.39 2.46 14.50
C ILE A 143 5.89 2.21 14.33
N ARG A 144 6.73 2.80 15.18
CA ARG A 144 8.19 2.60 15.16
C ARG A 144 8.56 1.14 15.39
N LEU A 145 7.85 0.45 16.30
CA LEU A 145 8.05 -0.98 16.54
C LEU A 145 7.75 -1.81 15.28
N GLN A 146 6.60 -1.58 14.64
CA GLN A 146 6.23 -2.28 13.41
C GLN A 146 7.27 -2.04 12.30
N ILE A 147 7.61 -0.78 12.03
CA ILE A 147 8.60 -0.43 10.99
C ILE A 147 9.96 -1.11 11.24
N LYS A 148 10.48 -1.04 12.47
CA LYS A 148 11.77 -1.66 12.81
C LYS A 148 11.73 -3.19 12.73
N SER A 149 10.61 -3.80 13.09
CA SER A 149 10.42 -5.26 13.06
C SER A 149 10.23 -5.77 11.63
N ASP A 150 9.34 -5.15 10.87
CA ASP A 150 9.01 -5.56 9.51
C ASP A 150 10.19 -5.37 8.55
N LEU A 151 11.04 -4.36 8.77
CA LEU A 151 12.19 -4.03 7.93
C LEU A 151 13.54 -4.55 8.47
N LYS A 152 13.53 -5.38 9.50
CA LYS A 152 14.76 -5.98 10.04
C LYS A 152 15.56 -6.69 8.93
N ASP A 153 16.86 -6.34 8.81
CA ASP A 153 17.78 -6.90 7.81
C ASP A 153 17.38 -6.64 6.34
N VAL A 154 16.56 -5.63 6.08
CA VAL A 154 16.29 -5.10 4.73
C VAL A 154 17.33 -4.01 4.44
N THR A 155 17.85 -3.93 3.21
CA THR A 155 18.88 -2.94 2.88
C THR A 155 18.32 -1.53 2.68
N ALA A 156 19.15 -0.50 2.81
CA ALA A 156 18.75 0.89 2.61
C ALA A 156 18.19 1.13 1.19
N GLU A 157 18.82 0.52 0.16
CA GLU A 157 18.35 0.61 -1.24
C GLU A 157 16.98 -0.01 -1.43
N GLN A 158 16.74 -1.16 -0.78
CA GLN A 158 15.42 -1.82 -0.82
C GLN A 158 14.37 -0.94 -0.16
N VAL A 159 14.66 -0.41 1.03
CA VAL A 159 13.72 0.50 1.74
C VAL A 159 13.45 1.76 0.92
N ALA A 160 14.47 2.36 0.30
CA ALA A 160 14.28 3.53 -0.57
C ALA A 160 13.36 3.28 -1.77
N SER A 161 13.24 2.03 -2.22
CA SER A 161 12.45 1.63 -3.40
C SER A 161 11.02 1.21 -3.10
N MET A 162 10.69 0.95 -1.83
CA MET A 162 9.36 0.47 -1.43
C MET A 162 8.35 1.58 -1.19
N VAL A 163 7.16 1.17 -0.80
CA VAL A 163 6.09 2.04 -0.31
C VAL A 163 5.69 1.60 1.09
N ILE A 164 5.46 2.55 1.98
CA ILE A 164 4.88 2.29 3.30
C ILE A 164 3.50 2.93 3.34
N ALA A 165 2.48 2.20 3.79
CA ALA A 165 1.12 2.69 3.90
C ALA A 165 0.72 2.78 5.39
N TYR A 166 0.47 3.99 5.86
CA TYR A 166 -0.03 4.22 7.21
C TYR A 166 -1.55 4.05 7.25
N GLU A 167 -2.01 3.10 8.03
CA GLU A 167 -3.41 2.77 8.22
C GLU A 167 -3.86 3.10 9.66
N PRO A 168 -4.50 4.25 9.95
CA PRO A 168 -5.18 4.44 11.23
C PRO A 168 -6.35 3.45 11.32
N ILE A 169 -6.15 2.28 11.95
CA ILE A 169 -7.12 1.16 11.95
C ILE A 169 -8.49 1.64 12.48
N TRP A 170 -8.48 2.55 13.45
CA TRP A 170 -9.68 3.15 14.03
C TRP A 170 -10.48 4.04 13.05
N ALA A 171 -9.88 4.41 11.91
CA ALA A 171 -10.53 5.23 10.87
C ALA A 171 -10.87 4.42 9.60
N ILE A 172 -10.66 3.09 9.58
CA ILE A 172 -10.95 2.26 8.42
C ILE A 172 -12.35 1.64 8.56
N GLY A 173 -13.27 2.05 7.69
CA GLY A 173 -14.63 1.46 7.66
C GLY A 173 -15.52 1.79 8.86
N THR A 174 -15.09 2.68 9.75
CA THR A 174 -15.81 3.03 10.98
C THR A 174 -16.66 4.29 10.86
N GLY A 175 -16.55 5.02 9.76
CA GLY A 175 -17.14 6.35 9.58
C GLY A 175 -16.33 7.47 10.26
N LYS A 176 -15.29 7.15 11.03
CA LYS A 176 -14.32 8.12 11.54
C LYS A 176 -13.25 8.38 10.48
N THR A 177 -12.70 9.58 10.45
CA THR A 177 -11.61 9.97 9.56
C THR A 177 -10.54 10.65 10.41
N ALA A 178 -9.27 10.29 10.22
CA ALA A 178 -8.18 11.05 10.80
C ALA A 178 -8.16 12.44 10.16
N THR A 179 -7.80 13.46 10.93
CA THR A 179 -7.54 14.78 10.35
C THR A 179 -6.27 14.75 9.51
N THR A 180 -6.09 15.73 8.62
CA THR A 180 -4.88 15.84 7.80
C THR A 180 -3.63 15.96 8.66
N GLU A 181 -3.71 16.69 9.78
CA GLU A 181 -2.61 16.83 10.74
C GLU A 181 -2.28 15.52 11.45
N GLN A 182 -3.29 14.72 11.80
CA GLN A 182 -3.07 13.40 12.41
C GLN A 182 -2.43 12.42 11.43
N ALA A 183 -2.82 12.48 10.16
CA ALA A 183 -2.21 11.66 9.11
C ALA A 183 -0.76 12.06 8.87
N GLU A 184 -0.48 13.37 8.78
CA GLU A 184 0.86 13.91 8.60
C GLU A 184 1.78 13.60 9.79
N GLU A 185 1.29 13.76 11.02
CA GLU A 185 2.05 13.45 12.24
C GLU A 185 2.67 12.04 12.17
N VAL A 186 1.86 11.05 11.80
CA VAL A 186 2.33 9.66 11.77
C VAL A 186 3.17 9.36 10.53
N CYS A 187 2.82 9.88 9.36
CA CYS A 187 3.63 9.74 8.15
C CYS A 187 5.02 10.35 8.33
N LYS A 188 5.12 11.51 8.97
CA LYS A 188 6.38 12.14 9.36
C LYS A 188 7.17 11.26 10.33
N ALA A 189 6.53 10.72 11.36
CA ALA A 189 7.19 9.83 12.33
C ALA A 189 7.72 8.53 11.68
N ILE A 190 7.02 7.99 10.67
CA ILE A 190 7.52 6.88 9.86
C ILE A 190 8.80 7.31 9.14
N ARG A 191 8.81 8.45 8.47
CA ARG A 191 9.97 8.96 7.74
C ARG A 191 11.15 9.23 8.66
N GLU A 192 10.91 9.82 9.83
CA GLU A 192 11.93 10.02 10.86
C GLU A 192 12.51 8.70 11.38
N CYS A 193 11.68 7.68 11.57
CA CYS A 193 12.11 6.33 11.94
C CYS A 193 13.01 5.70 10.86
N ILE A 194 12.66 5.86 9.58
CA ILE A 194 13.49 5.41 8.47
C ILE A 194 14.82 6.18 8.42
N ALA A 195 14.80 7.50 8.64
CA ALA A 195 16.02 8.31 8.69
C ALA A 195 16.97 7.86 9.81
N GLU A 196 16.41 7.54 10.98
CA GLU A 196 17.18 7.04 12.13
C GLU A 196 17.88 5.70 11.83
N VAL A 197 17.18 4.77 11.14
CA VAL A 197 17.67 3.41 10.92
C VAL A 197 18.53 3.28 9.66
N TYR A 198 18.14 3.96 8.58
CA TYR A 198 18.68 3.78 7.23
C TYR A 198 19.37 5.03 6.66
N GLY A 199 19.30 6.15 7.36
CA GLY A 199 19.85 7.43 6.92
C GLY A 199 18.84 8.30 6.16
N THR A 200 19.15 9.60 6.12
CA THR A 200 18.27 10.63 5.53
C THR A 200 18.02 10.39 4.04
N ASP A 201 19.01 9.96 3.27
CA ASP A 201 18.85 9.73 1.83
C ASP A 201 17.82 8.64 1.56
N THR A 202 17.78 7.56 2.34
CA THR A 202 16.76 6.52 2.25
C THR A 202 15.38 7.07 2.59
N ALA A 203 15.27 7.82 3.68
CA ALA A 203 14.02 8.42 4.13
C ALA A 203 13.44 9.43 3.12
N GLU A 204 14.29 10.16 2.41
CA GLU A 204 13.87 11.10 1.36
C GLU A 204 13.41 10.41 0.07
N ASN A 205 13.74 9.14 -0.14
CA ASN A 205 13.35 8.39 -1.33
C ASN A 205 12.16 7.45 -1.10
N VAL A 206 12.00 6.89 0.11
CA VAL A 206 10.86 6.02 0.42
C VAL A 206 9.54 6.80 0.30
N ARG A 207 8.56 6.20 -0.35
CA ARG A 207 7.24 6.80 -0.50
C ARG A 207 6.32 6.34 0.62
N ILE A 208 5.58 7.29 1.21
CA ILE A 208 4.64 7.01 2.30
C ILE A 208 3.24 7.38 1.85
N GLN A 209 2.33 6.41 1.88
CA GLN A 209 0.92 6.58 1.58
C GLN A 209 0.10 6.73 2.87
N TYR A 210 -0.95 7.54 2.81
CA TYR A 210 -2.01 7.48 3.79
C TYR A 210 -3.04 6.42 3.38
N GLY A 211 -3.31 5.45 4.26
CA GLY A 211 -4.20 4.31 4.02
C GLY A 211 -5.50 4.35 4.81
N GLY A 212 -5.84 5.47 5.42
CA GLY A 212 -7.16 5.68 6.02
C GLY A 212 -8.22 6.03 4.97
N SER A 213 -9.25 6.76 5.38
CA SER A 213 -10.36 7.13 4.49
C SER A 213 -9.95 8.22 3.50
N VAL A 214 -9.41 7.84 2.34
CA VAL A 214 -9.11 8.74 1.21
C VAL A 214 -10.28 8.79 0.25
N ASN A 215 -10.67 9.99 -0.16
CA ASN A 215 -11.75 10.23 -1.13
C ASN A 215 -11.45 11.48 -1.97
N ALA A 216 -12.28 11.75 -2.97
CA ALA A 216 -12.11 12.89 -3.88
C ALA A 216 -12.14 14.27 -3.17
N GLY A 217 -12.75 14.36 -1.99
CA GLY A 217 -12.88 15.63 -1.24
C GLY A 217 -11.68 15.94 -0.35
N ASN A 218 -10.87 14.93 0.04
CA ASN A 218 -9.74 15.15 0.95
C ASN A 218 -8.37 14.83 0.33
N ALA A 219 -8.33 14.21 -0.85
CA ALA A 219 -7.08 13.79 -1.48
C ALA A 219 -6.11 14.95 -1.73
N ALA A 220 -6.59 16.10 -2.20
CA ALA A 220 -5.76 17.27 -2.47
C ALA A 220 -5.07 17.78 -1.20
N GLU A 221 -5.80 17.90 -0.10
CA GLU A 221 -5.28 18.37 1.19
C GLU A 221 -4.28 17.38 1.80
N LEU A 222 -4.61 16.07 1.78
CA LEU A 222 -3.72 15.01 2.26
C LEU A 222 -2.41 14.95 1.45
N PHE A 223 -2.51 14.97 0.12
CA PHE A 223 -1.34 14.82 -0.75
C PHE A 223 -0.50 16.10 -0.87
N ALA A 224 -0.99 17.22 -0.36
CA ALA A 224 -0.21 18.45 -0.19
C ALA A 224 0.73 18.40 1.02
N GLN A 225 0.54 17.44 1.95
CA GLN A 225 1.39 17.31 3.13
C GLN A 225 2.81 16.85 2.74
N PRO A 226 3.86 17.34 3.43
CA PRO A 226 5.25 17.06 3.06
C PRO A 226 5.64 15.59 3.15
N ASP A 227 5.04 14.82 4.06
CA ASP A 227 5.40 13.44 4.32
C ASP A 227 4.38 12.42 3.78
N ILE A 228 3.31 12.88 3.10
CA ILE A 228 2.33 12.03 2.45
C ILE A 228 2.56 12.03 0.93
N ASP A 229 2.97 10.88 0.40
CA ASP A 229 3.31 10.71 -1.02
C ASP A 229 2.17 10.10 -1.85
N GLY A 230 0.96 10.07 -1.32
CA GLY A 230 -0.23 9.55 -2.00
C GLY A 230 -1.13 8.76 -1.07
N GLY A 231 -1.92 7.82 -1.63
CA GLY A 231 -2.90 7.08 -0.86
C GLY A 231 -3.04 5.61 -1.22
N LEU A 232 -3.29 4.78 -0.19
CA LEU A 232 -3.81 3.43 -0.35
C LEU A 232 -5.33 3.49 -0.18
N VAL A 233 -6.05 3.41 -1.29
CA VAL A 233 -7.47 3.77 -1.40
C VAL A 233 -8.34 2.50 -1.39
N GLY A 234 -9.24 2.37 -0.44
CA GLY A 234 -10.19 1.24 -0.37
C GLY A 234 -11.40 1.43 -1.31
N GLY A 235 -12.60 1.48 -0.76
CA GLY A 235 -13.86 1.46 -1.52
C GLY A 235 -14.03 2.53 -2.61
N ALA A 236 -13.37 3.68 -2.50
CA ALA A 236 -13.38 4.70 -3.54
C ALA A 236 -12.62 4.25 -4.81
N SER A 237 -11.71 3.27 -4.72
CA SER A 237 -10.98 2.71 -5.86
C SER A 237 -11.85 1.83 -6.76
N LEU A 238 -13.03 1.44 -6.31
CA LEU A 238 -14.02 0.63 -7.04
C LEU A 238 -15.05 1.49 -7.80
N LYS A 239 -14.79 2.80 -7.94
CA LYS A 239 -15.73 3.77 -8.52
C LYS A 239 -15.00 4.80 -9.35
N ALA A 240 -15.73 5.52 -10.21
CA ALA A 240 -15.21 6.63 -11.02
C ALA A 240 -14.52 7.73 -10.18
N ASP A 241 -14.87 7.87 -8.90
CA ASP A 241 -14.21 8.81 -7.98
C ASP A 241 -12.71 8.52 -7.79
N PHE A 242 -12.23 7.31 -8.10
CA PHE A 242 -10.80 7.00 -8.11
C PHE A 242 -10.03 7.91 -9.07
N GLY A 243 -10.61 8.20 -10.25
CA GLY A 243 -10.04 9.16 -11.19
C GLY A 243 -9.84 10.55 -10.61
N LYS A 244 -10.77 11.03 -9.76
CA LYS A 244 -10.64 12.32 -9.08
C LYS A 244 -9.55 12.31 -7.99
N ILE A 245 -9.33 11.15 -7.35
CA ILE A 245 -8.24 10.99 -6.37
C ILE A 245 -6.89 10.97 -7.08
N VAL A 246 -6.78 10.29 -8.23
CA VAL A 246 -5.56 10.28 -9.06
C VAL A 246 -5.23 11.68 -9.59
N ASN A 247 -6.24 12.44 -10.01
CA ASN A 247 -6.12 13.80 -10.56
C ASN A 247 -6.49 14.87 -9.52
N TYR A 248 -6.01 14.73 -8.31
CA TYR A 248 -6.34 15.53 -7.13
C TYR A 248 -5.97 17.02 -7.17
N LYS A 249 -5.18 17.43 -8.18
CA LYS A 249 -4.73 18.83 -8.40
C LYS A 249 -5.85 19.69 -8.98
#